data_aa4042d1b1f9a723cec268ec4c41e802
#
_entry.id   aa4042d1b1f9a723cec268ec4c41e802
#
_cell.length_a   1.000
_cell.length_b   1.000
_cell.length_c   1.000
_cell.angle_alpha   90.00
_cell.angle_beta   90.00
_cell.angle_gamma   90.00
#
_symmetry.space_group_name_H-M   'P 1'
#
loop_
_entity.id
_entity.type
_entity.pdbx_description
1 polymer ?
#
loop_
_entity_poly.entity_id
_entity_poly.type
_entity_poly.pdbx_seq_one_letter_code
_entity_poly.pdbx_strand_id
1 'polypeptide(L)'
;MIKIDLITGFLGSGKTTFLKQYAKYLMTQGKNIGILENDFGAVNVDMLLLQELRGDQCELEMISGGCDKETHRRRFRTKLISMGMSGYDRILVEPSGIYDVDEFFDTLYDEPLNRWYEAGSVITILDAGLDEKLSEEEEYLLASEAANAGKIVLSKVQNVSEEKKEETIVHLNRALEQAGCQRQFSDAEILQKNWDDLTEDDFKMLSECSYRSEDYRKLDFGEQQTFDSLCFLEPKIT
;
A
#
# COMPACT_ATOMS: atom_id res chain seq x y z
N MET A 1 6.13 -9.18 19.28
CA MET A 1 6.65 -8.37 18.16
C MET A 1 5.52 -7.51 17.64
N ILE A 2 5.83 -6.31 17.18
CA ILE A 2 4.85 -5.39 16.61
C ILE A 2 4.55 -5.86 15.17
N LYS A 3 3.28 -6.07 14.83
CA LYS A 3 2.91 -6.37 13.44
C LYS A 3 2.95 -5.09 12.61
N ILE A 4 3.53 -5.18 11.43
CA ILE A 4 3.58 -4.07 10.50
C ILE A 4 2.90 -4.46 9.18
N ASP A 5 1.81 -3.77 8.85
CA ASP A 5 1.04 -4.01 7.64
C ASP A 5 1.43 -2.98 6.57
N LEU A 6 1.41 -3.41 5.33
CA LEU A 6 1.69 -2.59 4.16
C LEU A 6 0.44 -2.45 3.30
N ILE A 7 0.03 -1.22 3.02
CA ILE A 7 -1.11 -0.90 2.16
C ILE A 7 -0.60 -0.29 0.87
N THR A 8 -0.51 -1.09 -0.18
CA THR A 8 0.03 -0.69 -1.49
C THR A 8 -1.08 -0.37 -2.49
N GLY A 9 -0.70 0.07 -3.67
CA GLY A 9 -1.59 0.34 -4.80
C GLY A 9 -1.30 1.68 -5.47
N PHE A 10 -1.70 1.83 -6.72
CA PHE A 10 -1.44 3.04 -7.51
C PHE A 10 -1.93 4.32 -6.86
N LEU A 11 -1.35 5.43 -7.30
CA LEU A 11 -1.84 6.77 -6.95
C LEU A 11 -3.32 6.90 -7.35
N GLY A 12 -4.15 7.38 -6.40
CA GLY A 12 -5.58 7.53 -6.62
C GLY A 12 -6.41 6.24 -6.56
N SER A 13 -5.81 5.08 -6.27
CA SER A 13 -6.56 3.83 -6.07
C SER A 13 -7.43 3.84 -4.80
N GLY A 14 -7.22 4.80 -3.88
CA GLY A 14 -7.99 4.96 -2.66
C GLY A 14 -7.36 4.34 -1.42
N LYS A 15 -6.07 4.10 -1.40
CA LYS A 15 -5.31 3.55 -0.26
C LYS A 15 -5.67 4.23 1.06
N THR A 16 -5.55 5.56 1.12
CA THR A 16 -5.79 6.35 2.33
C THR A 16 -7.22 6.20 2.85
N THR A 17 -8.21 6.15 1.96
CA THR A 17 -9.61 5.94 2.35
C THR A 17 -9.81 4.54 2.95
N PHE A 18 -9.22 3.51 2.34
CA PHE A 18 -9.23 2.15 2.87
C PHE A 18 -8.50 2.07 4.22
N LEU A 19 -7.27 2.61 4.28
CA LEU A 19 -6.45 2.63 5.49
C LEU A 19 -7.20 3.26 6.67
N LYS A 20 -7.94 4.33 6.44
CA LYS A 20 -8.77 4.99 7.46
C LYS A 20 -9.83 4.05 8.04
N GLN A 21 -10.53 3.27 7.21
CA GLN A 21 -11.52 2.30 7.67
C GLN A 21 -10.87 1.12 8.39
N TYR A 22 -9.77 0.62 7.84
CA TYR A 22 -9.00 -0.48 8.43
C TYR A 22 -8.42 -0.09 9.81
N ALA A 23 -7.89 1.12 9.92
CA ALA A 23 -7.42 1.66 11.21
C ALA A 23 -8.54 1.75 12.24
N LYS A 24 -9.71 2.27 11.85
CA LYS A 24 -10.90 2.30 12.72
C LYS A 24 -11.28 0.91 13.23
N TYR A 25 -11.31 -0.08 12.33
CA TYR A 25 -11.56 -1.46 12.74
C TYR A 25 -10.55 -1.94 13.79
N LEU A 26 -9.25 -1.77 13.56
CA LEU A 26 -8.23 -2.20 14.51
C LEU A 26 -8.36 -1.52 15.88
N MET A 27 -8.72 -0.23 15.89
CA MET A 27 -8.98 0.50 17.14
C MET A 27 -10.21 -0.07 17.88
N THR A 28 -11.28 -0.47 17.18
CA THR A 28 -12.43 -1.14 17.82
C THR A 28 -12.08 -2.50 18.43
N GLN A 29 -11.02 -3.14 17.92
CA GLN A 29 -10.44 -4.36 18.50
C GLN A 29 -9.49 -4.06 19.69
N GLY A 30 -9.45 -2.82 20.16
CA GLY A 30 -8.63 -2.39 21.29
C GLY A 30 -7.13 -2.30 20.99
N LYS A 31 -6.75 -2.22 19.72
CA LYS A 31 -5.34 -2.09 19.32
C LYS A 31 -4.86 -0.65 19.42
N ASN A 32 -3.62 -0.50 19.92
CA ASN A 32 -2.87 0.74 19.83
C ASN A 32 -2.09 0.73 18.52
N ILE A 33 -2.38 1.65 17.60
CA ILE A 33 -1.83 1.64 16.25
C ILE A 33 -0.99 2.88 15.94
N GLY A 34 0.04 2.69 15.15
CA GLY A 34 0.78 3.77 14.47
C GLY A 34 0.47 3.74 12.97
N ILE A 35 0.18 4.88 12.38
CA ILE A 35 0.08 5.02 10.92
C ILE A 35 1.32 5.76 10.45
N LEU A 36 2.00 5.19 9.48
CA LEU A 36 3.18 5.77 8.86
C LEU A 36 2.92 6.05 7.38
N GLU A 37 2.71 7.32 7.08
CA GLU A 37 2.64 7.84 5.72
C GLU A 37 4.05 8.02 5.19
N ASN A 38 4.32 7.39 4.07
CA ASN A 38 5.61 7.43 3.42
C ASN A 38 5.48 8.07 2.04
N ASP A 39 5.50 9.41 1.99
CA ASP A 39 5.26 10.19 0.80
C ASP A 39 6.49 11.00 0.38
N PHE A 40 6.75 11.03 -0.93
CA PHE A 40 7.80 11.85 -1.54
C PHE A 40 7.38 13.32 -1.72
N GLY A 41 6.08 13.64 -1.57
CA GLY A 41 5.53 14.98 -1.77
C GLY A 41 5.89 15.99 -0.66
N ALA A 42 5.87 17.27 -1.01
CA ALA A 42 6.08 18.37 -0.06
C ALA A 42 4.85 18.69 0.80
N VAL A 43 3.66 18.30 0.33
CA VAL A 43 2.37 18.50 1.02
C VAL A 43 1.59 17.20 0.98
N ASN A 44 1.40 16.61 2.14
CA ASN A 44 0.65 15.36 2.26
C ASN A 44 -0.83 15.65 2.54
N VAL A 45 -1.66 15.56 1.50
CA VAL A 45 -3.12 15.72 1.59
C VAL A 45 -3.74 14.53 2.33
N ASP A 46 -3.14 13.35 2.22
CA ASP A 46 -3.63 12.11 2.82
C ASP A 46 -3.58 12.18 4.34
N MET A 47 -2.54 12.81 4.90
CA MET A 47 -2.47 13.09 6.34
C MET A 47 -3.65 13.91 6.87
N LEU A 48 -4.23 14.81 6.07
CA LEU A 48 -5.42 15.57 6.48
C LEU A 48 -6.65 14.66 6.61
N LEU A 49 -6.77 13.65 5.73
CA LEU A 49 -7.86 12.68 5.78
C LEU A 49 -7.76 11.74 6.99
N LEU A 50 -6.55 11.52 7.49
CA LEU A 50 -6.29 10.64 8.64
C LEU A 50 -6.32 11.37 9.98
N GLN A 51 -6.31 12.71 10.00
CA GLN A 51 -6.23 13.50 11.23
C GLN A 51 -7.35 13.20 12.24
N GLU A 52 -8.54 12.83 11.79
CA GLU A 52 -9.65 12.45 12.67
C GLU A 52 -9.39 11.18 13.49
N LEU A 53 -8.41 10.35 13.07
CA LEU A 53 -8.04 9.12 13.77
C LEU A 53 -7.10 9.38 14.95
N ARG A 54 -6.43 10.53 14.95
CA ARG A 54 -5.42 10.86 15.95
C ARG A 54 -6.03 10.94 17.34
N GLY A 55 -5.49 10.17 18.27
CA GLY A 55 -5.96 10.10 19.65
C GLY A 55 -5.16 9.10 20.47
N ASP A 56 -5.70 8.69 21.60
CA ASP A 56 -5.01 7.81 22.57
C ASP A 56 -4.64 6.42 21.99
N GLN A 57 -5.37 5.95 20.99
CA GLN A 57 -5.14 4.65 20.36
C GLN A 57 -4.54 4.72 18.95
N CYS A 58 -4.34 5.93 18.41
CA CYS A 58 -3.81 6.10 17.06
C CYS A 58 -2.88 7.31 16.98
N GLU A 59 -1.66 7.08 16.57
CA GLU A 59 -0.68 8.13 16.29
C GLU A 59 -0.35 8.14 14.79
N LEU A 60 -0.24 9.36 14.25
CA LEU A 60 0.08 9.58 12.84
C LEU A 60 1.51 10.07 12.72
N GLU A 61 2.29 9.37 11.91
CA GLU A 61 3.67 9.69 11.61
C GLU A 61 3.87 9.82 10.10
N MET A 62 4.82 10.65 9.70
CA MET A 62 5.09 10.92 8.30
C MET A 62 6.58 10.88 8.01
N ILE A 63 6.92 10.39 6.83
CA ILE A 63 8.22 10.58 6.21
C ILE A 63 7.98 11.42 4.95
N SER A 64 8.53 12.61 4.96
CA SER A 64 8.44 13.52 3.82
C SER A 64 9.80 13.84 3.27
N GLY A 65 9.86 13.97 1.95
CA GLY A 65 11.05 14.38 1.23
C GLY A 65 12.20 13.38 1.31
N GLY A 66 13.09 13.51 0.43
CA GLY A 66 14.31 12.74 0.24
C GLY A 66 14.79 13.05 -1.16
N CYS A 67 16.01 13.55 -1.31
CA CYS A 67 16.53 13.87 -2.64
C CYS A 67 16.90 12.60 -3.41
N ASP A 68 16.95 11.46 -2.74
CA ASP A 68 17.37 10.19 -3.30
C ASP A 68 16.81 9.01 -2.50
N LYS A 69 16.77 7.84 -3.13
CA LYS A 69 16.25 6.58 -2.61
C LYS A 69 16.94 6.15 -1.30
N GLU A 70 18.26 6.31 -1.21
CA GLU A 70 19.02 5.90 -0.02
C GLU A 70 18.69 6.79 1.20
N THR A 71 18.58 8.09 1.01
CA THR A 71 18.15 9.01 2.09
C THR A 71 16.75 8.69 2.58
N HIS A 72 15.85 8.37 1.66
CA HIS A 72 14.48 7.96 1.98
C HIS A 72 14.46 6.67 2.80
N ARG A 73 15.15 5.61 2.37
CA ARG A 73 15.30 4.34 3.09
C ARG A 73 15.84 4.55 4.51
N ARG A 74 16.86 5.41 4.67
CA ARG A 74 17.43 5.72 5.97
C ARG A 74 16.43 6.42 6.89
N ARG A 75 15.62 7.35 6.36
CA ARG A 75 14.56 8.03 7.13
C ARG A 75 13.48 7.04 7.56
N PHE A 76 13.03 6.18 6.64
CA PHE A 76 12.07 5.12 6.92
C PHE A 76 12.56 4.22 8.05
N ARG A 77 13.78 3.71 7.95
CA ARG A 77 14.41 2.91 8.99
C ARG A 77 14.49 3.63 10.34
N THR A 78 14.90 4.90 10.34
CA THR A 78 15.01 5.70 11.57
C THR A 78 13.63 5.92 12.21
N LYS A 79 12.61 6.16 11.41
CA LYS A 79 11.24 6.33 11.88
C LYS A 79 10.72 5.04 12.51
N LEU A 80 10.92 3.89 11.87
CA LEU A 80 10.54 2.59 12.44
C LEU A 80 11.27 2.30 13.75
N ILE A 81 12.56 2.67 13.87
CA ILE A 81 13.28 2.53 15.16
C ILE A 81 12.58 3.35 16.25
N SER A 82 12.19 4.60 15.96
CA SER A 82 11.47 5.45 16.91
C SER A 82 10.10 4.86 17.27
N MET A 83 9.33 4.43 16.29
CA MET A 83 8.00 3.85 16.48
C MET A 83 8.05 2.52 17.25
N GLY A 84 9.10 1.72 17.07
CA GLY A 84 9.29 0.48 17.83
C GLY A 84 9.42 0.66 19.35
N MET A 85 9.73 1.87 19.78
CA MET A 85 9.84 2.23 21.22
C MET A 85 8.53 2.81 21.79
N SER A 86 7.52 3.08 20.96
CA SER A 86 6.29 3.78 21.37
C SER A 86 5.18 2.86 21.88
N GLY A 87 5.37 1.52 21.82
CA GLY A 87 4.43 0.55 22.40
C GLY A 87 3.18 0.29 21.57
N TYR A 88 3.27 0.38 20.23
CA TYR A 88 2.18 0.00 19.33
C TYR A 88 1.97 -1.52 19.30
N ASP A 89 0.71 -1.93 19.13
CA ASP A 89 0.36 -3.32 18.80
C ASP A 89 0.55 -3.60 17.31
N ARG A 90 0.27 -2.57 16.48
CA ARG A 90 0.34 -2.67 15.02
C ARG A 90 0.73 -1.34 14.39
N ILE A 91 1.49 -1.40 13.32
CA ILE A 91 1.81 -0.24 12.49
C ILE A 91 1.26 -0.48 11.10
N LEU A 92 0.59 0.54 10.55
CA LEU A 92 0.10 0.55 9.17
C LEU A 92 1.00 1.49 8.36
N VAL A 93 1.58 0.97 7.30
CA VAL A 93 2.41 1.77 6.38
C VAL A 93 1.65 1.99 5.09
N GLU A 94 1.45 3.24 4.72
CA GLU A 94 0.99 3.63 3.39
C GLU A 94 2.17 4.25 2.63
N PRO A 95 2.79 3.54 1.67
CA PRO A 95 3.81 4.13 0.82
C PRO A 95 3.17 4.99 -0.27
N SER A 96 3.95 5.88 -0.86
CA SER A 96 3.54 6.53 -2.10
C SER A 96 3.29 5.48 -3.19
N GLY A 97 2.42 5.78 -4.17
CA GLY A 97 2.04 4.84 -5.23
C GLY A 97 3.15 4.48 -6.24
N ILE A 98 4.40 4.73 -5.92
CA ILE A 98 5.61 4.41 -6.69
C ILE A 98 6.67 3.70 -5.83
N TYR A 99 6.25 3.17 -4.69
CA TYR A 99 7.14 2.57 -3.71
C TYR A 99 7.52 1.13 -4.09
N ASP A 100 8.80 0.82 -3.95
CA ASP A 100 9.31 -0.54 -4.13
C ASP A 100 9.03 -1.37 -2.87
N VAL A 101 8.11 -2.34 -2.98
CA VAL A 101 7.71 -3.21 -1.87
C VAL A 101 8.86 -4.02 -1.30
N ASP A 102 9.86 -4.36 -2.11
CA ASP A 102 11.05 -5.09 -1.64
C ASP A 102 11.86 -4.25 -0.65
N GLU A 103 11.93 -2.93 -0.85
CA GLU A 103 12.62 -2.03 0.07
C GLU A 103 12.00 -2.04 1.49
N PHE A 104 10.68 -2.23 1.58
CA PHE A 104 10.00 -2.44 2.84
C PHE A 104 10.51 -3.70 3.55
N PHE A 105 10.54 -4.82 2.86
CA PHE A 105 11.01 -6.08 3.44
C PHE A 105 12.49 -6.05 3.78
N ASP A 106 13.34 -5.53 2.89
CA ASP A 106 14.77 -5.37 3.13
C ASP A 106 15.03 -4.54 4.40
N THR A 107 14.29 -3.43 4.56
CA THR A 107 14.42 -2.59 5.75
C THR A 107 13.94 -3.30 7.01
N LEU A 108 12.83 -4.04 6.93
CA LEU A 108 12.24 -4.72 8.08
C LEU A 108 13.12 -5.88 8.59
N TYR A 109 13.82 -6.56 7.69
CA TYR A 109 14.71 -7.68 8.03
C TYR A 109 16.11 -7.25 8.50
N ASP A 110 16.46 -5.96 8.38
CA ASP A 110 17.69 -5.41 8.91
C ASP A 110 17.66 -5.27 10.45
N GLU A 111 18.81 -5.47 11.10
CA GLU A 111 18.95 -5.18 12.53
C GLU A 111 18.86 -3.66 12.82
N PRO A 112 18.20 -3.23 13.87
CA PRO A 112 17.53 -4.01 14.94
C PRO A 112 16.04 -4.30 14.67
N LEU A 113 15.48 -3.89 13.53
CA LEU A 113 14.04 -3.93 13.25
C LEU A 113 13.49 -5.36 13.26
N ASN A 114 14.24 -6.32 12.73
CA ASN A 114 13.90 -7.74 12.70
C ASN A 114 13.65 -8.37 14.11
N ARG A 115 14.07 -7.70 15.18
CA ARG A 115 13.82 -8.12 16.56
C ARG A 115 12.55 -7.55 17.16
N TRP A 116 12.05 -6.46 16.60
CA TRP A 116 10.91 -5.70 17.13
C TRP A 116 9.66 -5.90 16.30
N TYR A 117 9.85 -6.10 15.01
CA TYR A 117 8.78 -6.17 14.01
C TYR A 117 8.63 -7.57 13.41
N GLU A 118 7.42 -7.87 13.01
CA GLU A 118 7.10 -8.97 12.10
C GLU A 118 6.22 -8.42 10.98
N ALA A 119 6.47 -8.86 9.75
CA ALA A 119 5.61 -8.52 8.63
C ALA A 119 4.21 -9.08 8.88
N GLY A 120 3.23 -8.21 8.84
CA GLY A 120 1.83 -8.55 8.98
C GLY A 120 1.16 -8.81 7.64
N SER A 121 0.11 -8.05 7.33
CA SER A 121 -0.64 -8.16 6.09
C SER A 121 -0.09 -7.20 5.03
N VAL A 122 0.07 -7.68 3.81
CA VAL A 122 0.28 -6.83 2.62
C VAL A 122 -1.01 -6.81 1.83
N ILE A 123 -1.62 -5.64 1.74
CA ILE A 123 -2.92 -5.43 1.11
C ILE A 123 -2.72 -4.46 -0.05
N THR A 124 -3.01 -4.90 -1.26
CA THR A 124 -2.91 -4.04 -2.45
C THR A 124 -4.28 -3.54 -2.86
N ILE A 125 -4.42 -2.23 -2.94
CA ILE A 125 -5.65 -1.56 -3.37
C ILE A 125 -5.55 -1.32 -4.88
N LEU A 126 -6.49 -1.91 -5.62
CA LEU A 126 -6.54 -1.83 -7.07
C LEU A 126 -7.86 -1.16 -7.50
N ASP A 127 -7.77 -0.14 -8.35
CA ASP A 127 -8.96 0.49 -8.95
C ASP A 127 -9.65 -0.50 -9.89
N ALA A 128 -10.92 -0.80 -9.63
CA ALA A 128 -11.71 -1.70 -10.48
C ALA A 128 -11.89 -1.17 -11.92
N GLY A 129 -11.69 0.13 -12.13
CA GLY A 129 -11.72 0.79 -13.42
C GLY A 129 -10.33 1.01 -14.04
N LEU A 130 -9.35 0.16 -13.71
CA LEU A 130 -8.00 0.26 -14.25
C LEU A 130 -8.00 0.47 -15.76
N ASP A 131 -7.16 1.38 -16.24
CA ASP A 131 -6.99 1.64 -17.65
C ASP A 131 -6.46 0.40 -18.39
N GLU A 132 -6.98 0.16 -19.60
CA GLU A 132 -6.57 -0.98 -20.42
C GLU A 132 -5.14 -0.85 -20.95
N LYS A 133 -4.67 0.38 -21.08
CA LYS A 133 -3.35 0.70 -21.61
C LYS A 133 -2.56 1.46 -20.55
N LEU A 134 -1.69 0.73 -19.91
CA LEU A 134 -0.67 1.28 -19.02
C LEU A 134 0.65 1.42 -19.77
N SER A 135 1.50 2.35 -19.36
CA SER A 135 2.88 2.39 -19.80
C SER A 135 3.66 1.17 -19.25
N GLU A 136 4.81 0.87 -19.82
CA GLU A 136 5.66 -0.23 -19.34
C GLU A 136 6.05 -0.06 -17.86
N GLU A 137 6.24 1.18 -17.43
CA GLU A 137 6.54 1.53 -16.04
C GLU A 137 5.34 1.28 -15.11
N GLU A 138 4.15 1.66 -15.54
CA GLU A 138 2.91 1.42 -14.79
C GLU A 138 2.57 -0.07 -14.69
N GLU A 139 2.76 -0.84 -15.77
CA GLU A 139 2.60 -2.31 -15.75
C GLU A 139 3.56 -2.95 -14.74
N TYR A 140 4.81 -2.49 -14.72
CA TYR A 140 5.80 -2.98 -13.76
C TYR A 140 5.41 -2.62 -12.31
N LEU A 141 4.99 -1.37 -12.05
CA LEU A 141 4.53 -0.95 -10.73
C LEU A 141 3.34 -1.76 -10.26
N LEU A 142 2.34 -1.97 -11.14
CA LEU A 142 1.19 -2.82 -10.86
C LEU A 142 1.61 -4.22 -10.40
N ALA A 143 2.54 -4.83 -11.12
CA ALA A 143 3.05 -6.15 -10.79
C ALA A 143 3.84 -6.15 -9.47
N SER A 144 4.74 -5.16 -9.26
CA SER A 144 5.58 -5.10 -8.07
C SER A 144 4.79 -4.87 -6.78
N GLU A 145 3.74 -4.03 -6.84
CA GLU A 145 2.87 -3.78 -5.70
C GLU A 145 1.98 -4.97 -5.34
N ALA A 146 1.61 -5.79 -6.34
CA ALA A 146 0.73 -6.92 -6.14
C ALA A 146 1.48 -8.23 -5.84
N ALA A 147 2.72 -8.39 -6.31
CA ALA A 147 3.46 -9.65 -6.23
C ALA A 147 3.49 -10.24 -4.81
N ASN A 148 3.73 -9.42 -3.81
CA ASN A 148 3.84 -9.83 -2.42
C ASN A 148 2.53 -9.71 -1.62
N ALA A 149 1.42 -9.28 -2.24
CA ALA A 149 0.17 -9.07 -1.52
C ALA A 149 -0.42 -10.35 -0.94
N GLY A 150 -0.89 -10.34 0.29
CA GLY A 150 -1.72 -11.39 0.86
C GLY A 150 -3.14 -11.38 0.29
N LYS A 151 -3.65 -10.17 -0.01
CA LYS A 151 -4.97 -9.92 -0.62
C LYS A 151 -4.94 -8.71 -1.54
N ILE A 152 -5.75 -8.76 -2.59
CA ILE A 152 -6.13 -7.61 -3.40
C ILE A 152 -7.49 -7.11 -2.94
N VAL A 153 -7.66 -5.80 -2.84
CA VAL A 153 -8.97 -5.16 -2.59
C VAL A 153 -9.29 -4.27 -3.78
N LEU A 154 -10.36 -4.59 -4.50
CA LEU A 154 -10.85 -3.73 -5.57
C LEU A 154 -11.57 -2.51 -4.98
N SER A 155 -11.11 -1.34 -5.35
CA SER A 155 -11.76 -0.08 -5.02
C SER A 155 -12.72 0.35 -6.12
N LYS A 156 -13.63 1.27 -5.81
CA LYS A 156 -14.55 1.90 -6.76
C LYS A 156 -15.41 0.90 -7.56
N VAL A 157 -15.64 -0.28 -7.01
CA VAL A 157 -16.39 -1.38 -7.66
C VAL A 157 -17.81 -0.98 -8.07
N GLN A 158 -18.40 0.01 -7.39
CA GLN A 158 -19.74 0.54 -7.70
C GLN A 158 -19.77 1.38 -8.98
N ASN A 159 -18.62 1.78 -9.53
CA ASN A 159 -18.52 2.66 -10.69
C ASN A 159 -18.33 1.91 -12.01
N VAL A 160 -18.19 0.59 -11.96
CA VAL A 160 -17.84 -0.25 -13.12
C VAL A 160 -18.76 -1.46 -13.24
N SER A 161 -18.85 -2.06 -14.43
CA SER A 161 -19.58 -3.30 -14.67
C SER A 161 -18.80 -4.53 -14.15
N GLU A 162 -19.47 -5.67 -14.05
CA GLU A 162 -18.80 -6.93 -13.67
C GLU A 162 -17.76 -7.33 -14.72
N GLU A 163 -18.05 -7.12 -16.00
CA GLU A 163 -17.09 -7.40 -17.09
C GLU A 163 -15.81 -6.59 -16.91
N LYS A 164 -15.92 -5.29 -16.53
CA LYS A 164 -14.75 -4.45 -16.31
C LYS A 164 -13.91 -4.90 -15.10
N LYS A 165 -14.54 -5.41 -14.05
CA LYS A 165 -13.82 -6.00 -12.91
C LYS A 165 -13.02 -7.23 -13.34
N GLU A 166 -13.65 -8.12 -14.11
CA GLU A 166 -12.98 -9.31 -14.68
C GLU A 166 -11.80 -8.92 -15.56
N GLU A 167 -11.97 -7.92 -16.45
CA GLU A 167 -10.89 -7.39 -17.29
C GLU A 167 -9.74 -6.86 -16.45
N THR A 168 -10.01 -6.13 -15.36
CA THR A 168 -9.01 -5.60 -14.45
C THR A 168 -8.22 -6.72 -13.77
N ILE A 169 -8.88 -7.79 -13.34
CA ILE A 169 -8.22 -8.96 -12.73
C ILE A 169 -7.34 -9.69 -13.76
N VAL A 170 -7.85 -9.87 -14.97
CA VAL A 170 -7.08 -10.47 -16.08
C VAL A 170 -5.86 -9.61 -16.41
N HIS A 171 -6.02 -8.28 -16.41
CA HIS A 171 -4.91 -7.34 -16.62
C HIS A 171 -3.85 -7.47 -15.53
N LEU A 172 -4.24 -7.48 -14.26
CA LEU A 172 -3.32 -7.67 -13.14
C LEU A 172 -2.50 -8.97 -13.30
N ASN A 173 -3.18 -10.09 -13.58
CA ASN A 173 -2.52 -11.37 -13.75
C ASN A 173 -1.55 -11.39 -14.95
N ARG A 174 -1.92 -10.69 -16.05
CA ARG A 174 -1.03 -10.50 -17.20
C ARG A 174 0.19 -9.65 -16.85
N ALA A 175 0.02 -8.56 -16.09
CA ALA A 175 1.14 -7.73 -15.65
C ALA A 175 2.14 -8.52 -14.79
N LEU A 176 1.65 -9.35 -13.87
CA LEU A 176 2.48 -10.25 -13.08
C LEU A 176 3.26 -11.25 -13.94
N GLU A 177 2.62 -11.87 -14.91
CA GLU A 177 3.28 -12.78 -15.85
C GLU A 177 4.36 -12.07 -16.68
N GLN A 178 4.09 -10.87 -17.18
CA GLN A 178 5.05 -10.06 -17.92
C GLN A 178 6.26 -9.64 -17.07
N ALA A 179 6.03 -9.39 -15.79
CA ALA A 179 7.11 -9.15 -14.82
C ALA A 179 7.88 -10.42 -14.42
N GLY A 180 7.49 -11.58 -14.96
CA GLY A 180 8.11 -12.88 -14.64
C GLY A 180 7.69 -13.45 -13.28
N CYS A 181 6.66 -12.91 -12.65
CA CYS A 181 6.06 -13.45 -11.44
C CYS A 181 5.18 -14.66 -11.79
N GLN A 182 5.33 -15.75 -11.06
CA GLN A 182 4.53 -16.95 -11.29
C GLN A 182 3.15 -16.90 -10.62
N ARG A 183 2.91 -15.86 -9.83
CA ARG A 183 1.66 -15.70 -9.11
C ARG A 183 0.52 -15.34 -10.02
N GLN A 184 -0.64 -15.96 -9.74
CA GLN A 184 -1.93 -15.63 -10.34
C GLN A 184 -2.94 -15.45 -9.21
N PHE A 185 -3.69 -14.37 -9.25
CA PHE A 185 -4.77 -14.11 -8.28
C PHE A 185 -6.05 -14.79 -8.72
N SER A 186 -6.65 -15.54 -7.81
CA SER A 186 -7.99 -16.10 -7.94
C SER A 186 -9.03 -15.23 -7.21
N ASP A 187 -10.31 -15.41 -7.52
CA ASP A 187 -11.41 -14.69 -6.86
C ASP A 187 -11.36 -14.81 -5.32
N ALA A 188 -10.87 -15.93 -4.79
CA ALA A 188 -10.72 -16.12 -3.35
C ALA A 188 -9.69 -15.19 -2.69
N GLU A 189 -8.77 -14.63 -3.47
CA GLU A 189 -7.71 -13.73 -3.01
C GLU A 189 -8.03 -12.26 -3.28
N ILE A 190 -9.18 -11.98 -3.92
CA ILE A 190 -9.61 -10.64 -4.31
C ILE A 190 -10.91 -10.29 -3.60
N LEU A 191 -10.89 -9.21 -2.84
CA LEU A 191 -12.09 -8.67 -2.20
C LEU A 191 -12.74 -7.64 -3.13
N GLN A 192 -13.96 -7.94 -3.60
CA GLN A 192 -14.70 -7.14 -4.58
C GLN A 192 -15.97 -6.55 -3.96
N LYS A 193 -15.83 -5.79 -2.88
CA LYS A 193 -16.94 -5.15 -2.20
C LYS A 193 -16.84 -3.63 -2.26
N ASN A 194 -17.99 -2.96 -2.33
CA ASN A 194 -18.01 -1.53 -2.05
C ASN A 194 -17.54 -1.31 -0.60
N TRP A 195 -16.79 -0.28 -0.36
CA TRP A 195 -16.22 -0.01 0.95
C TRP A 195 -17.25 0.26 2.04
N ASP A 196 -18.41 0.80 1.67
CA ASP A 196 -19.52 0.98 2.60
C ASP A 196 -20.15 -0.36 3.03
N ASP A 197 -19.91 -1.43 2.28
CA ASP A 197 -20.43 -2.79 2.54
C ASP A 197 -19.38 -3.69 3.22
N LEU A 198 -18.18 -3.17 3.53
CA LEU A 198 -17.16 -3.93 4.25
C LEU A 198 -17.59 -4.20 5.69
N THR A 199 -17.50 -5.45 6.07
CA THR A 199 -17.88 -5.95 7.39
C THR A 199 -16.67 -6.14 8.31
N GLU A 200 -16.92 -6.33 9.61
CA GLU A 200 -15.85 -6.69 10.56
C GLU A 200 -15.13 -7.99 10.18
N ASP A 201 -15.87 -8.97 9.62
CA ASP A 201 -15.28 -10.23 9.16
C ASP A 201 -14.34 -10.01 7.96
N ASP A 202 -14.67 -9.08 7.05
CA ASP A 202 -13.80 -8.70 5.94
C ASP A 202 -12.49 -8.08 6.46
N PHE A 203 -12.59 -7.13 7.38
CA PHE A 203 -11.41 -6.51 7.98
C PHE A 203 -10.60 -7.49 8.82
N LYS A 204 -11.26 -8.42 9.52
CA LYS A 204 -10.57 -9.51 10.23
C LYS A 204 -9.76 -10.37 9.27
N MET A 205 -10.37 -10.82 8.18
CA MET A 205 -9.70 -11.58 7.11
C MET A 205 -8.50 -10.80 6.55
N LEU A 206 -8.66 -9.50 6.27
CA LEU A 206 -7.58 -8.64 5.77
C LEU A 206 -6.46 -8.48 6.80
N SER A 207 -6.79 -8.38 8.09
CA SER A 207 -5.78 -8.26 9.17
C SER A 207 -4.97 -9.54 9.39
N GLU A 208 -5.41 -10.67 8.85
CA GLU A 208 -4.82 -11.99 8.99
C GLU A 208 -4.33 -12.56 7.64
N CYS A 209 -4.43 -11.79 6.53
CA CYS A 209 -4.12 -12.30 5.20
C CYS A 209 -2.63 -12.53 4.95
N SER A 210 -1.76 -12.01 5.84
CA SER A 210 -0.31 -12.16 5.73
C SER A 210 0.25 -11.56 4.41
N TYR A 211 1.32 -12.11 3.91
CA TYR A 211 1.94 -11.77 2.62
C TYR A 211 2.48 -13.05 1.97
N ARG A 212 2.86 -12.96 0.71
CA ARG A 212 3.63 -14.00 0.02
C ARG A 212 4.96 -13.43 -0.42
N SER A 213 6.00 -14.23 -0.33
CA SER A 213 7.29 -13.87 -0.91
C SER A 213 7.35 -14.47 -2.32
N GLU A 214 7.32 -13.60 -3.31
CA GLU A 214 7.35 -13.98 -4.71
C GLU A 214 8.50 -13.28 -5.42
N ASP A 215 9.18 -14.01 -6.27
CA ASP A 215 10.22 -13.46 -7.13
C ASP A 215 9.60 -12.88 -8.40
N TYR A 216 10.06 -11.70 -8.80
CA TYR A 216 9.72 -11.09 -10.08
C TYR A 216 10.94 -10.33 -10.65
N ARG A 217 10.90 -10.07 -11.94
CA ARG A 217 11.99 -9.38 -12.63
C ARG A 217 12.03 -7.92 -12.21
N LYS A 218 13.10 -7.51 -11.53
CA LYS A 218 13.32 -6.10 -11.17
C LYS A 218 13.77 -5.32 -12.40
N LEU A 219 13.06 -4.23 -12.69
CA LEU A 219 13.48 -3.25 -13.68
C LEU A 219 14.17 -2.09 -12.95
N ASP A 220 15.36 -1.73 -13.44
CA ASP A 220 16.09 -0.58 -12.96
C ASP A 220 15.72 0.62 -13.84
N PHE A 221 14.82 1.45 -13.37
CA PHE A 221 14.41 2.68 -14.05
C PHE A 221 15.39 3.83 -13.77
N GLY A 222 16.67 3.61 -13.66
CA GLY A 222 17.77 4.57 -13.53
C GLY A 222 17.43 5.86 -12.76
N GLU A 223 18.34 6.36 -11.97
CA GLU A 223 18.18 7.52 -11.06
C GLU A 223 17.70 8.85 -11.70
N GLN A 224 17.47 8.91 -13.02
CA GLN A 224 17.16 10.15 -13.76
C GLN A 224 15.69 10.38 -14.13
N GLN A 225 14.82 9.44 -13.85
CA GLN A 225 13.38 9.73 -13.94
C GLN A 225 12.86 10.18 -12.57
N THR A 226 13.23 11.39 -12.20
CA THR A 226 12.49 12.16 -11.21
C THR A 226 11.06 12.26 -11.71
N PHE A 227 10.14 11.73 -10.91
CA PHE A 227 8.69 11.69 -11.15
C PHE A 227 8.05 13.11 -11.16
N ASP A 228 8.75 14.11 -11.66
CA ASP A 228 8.24 15.47 -11.86
C ASP A 228 7.10 15.54 -12.91
N SER A 229 6.89 14.46 -13.68
CA SER A 229 5.90 14.44 -14.75
C SER A 229 4.53 13.86 -14.36
N LEU A 230 4.36 13.31 -13.18
CA LEU A 230 3.07 12.76 -12.71
C LEU A 230 2.22 13.75 -11.91
N CYS A 231 2.65 14.98 -11.73
CA CYS A 231 1.85 16.06 -11.17
C CYS A 231 1.09 16.83 -12.24
N PHE A 232 0.29 16.17 -13.07
CA PHE A 232 -0.71 16.86 -13.90
C PHE A 232 -2.05 16.91 -13.18
N LEU A 233 -2.17 17.79 -12.24
CA LEU A 233 -3.44 18.39 -11.88
C LEU A 233 -3.70 19.55 -12.85
N GLU A 234 -4.28 19.28 -14.02
CA GLU A 234 -5.00 20.32 -14.75
C GLU A 234 -6.37 20.48 -14.10
N PRO A 235 -6.64 21.58 -13.38
CA PRO A 235 -8.00 21.94 -13.07
C PRO A 235 -8.64 22.44 -14.36
N LYS A 236 -9.47 21.65 -15.02
CA LYS A 236 -10.45 22.21 -15.96
C LYS A 236 -11.45 23.02 -15.16
N ILE A 237 -11.15 24.30 -15.01
CA ILE A 237 -12.13 25.31 -14.62
C ILE A 237 -12.92 25.64 -15.90
N THR A 238 -14.16 25.26 -15.94
CA THR A 238 -15.23 25.87 -16.75
C THR A 238 -16.22 26.51 -15.80
#